data_02e18344177797a92ca66c962947fac4
#
_entry.id   02e18344177797a92ca66c962947fac4
#
_cell.length_a   1.000
_cell.length_b   1.000
_cell.length_c   1.000
_cell.angle_alpha   90.00
_cell.angle_beta   90.00
_cell.angle_gamma   90.00
#
_symmetry.space_group_name_H-M   'P 1'
#
loop_
_entity.id
_entity.type
_entity.pdbx_description
1 polymer ?
#
loop_
_entity_poly.entity_id
_entity_poly.type
_entity_poly.pdbx_seq_one_letter_code
_entity_poly.pdbx_strand_id
1 'polypeptide(L)'
;MTNRPEYFAIWLGITRVGGVVALLNTNLVGPSLTHSITIVQPKHLIVSAEFLPSLIGALPGTPDAVVIWTHGVPDKSFRQIDLEIKRVSGAALGAEERRSVTIEDRALYIFTSGTTGLPKAVNISHARVMQWSHWFAGMMAAQREDRMYSCLPMYHSVGGVQVPGATLVAGGSMVIREKFSASQFWNDVVSWDCTTFQYIGELCRYLLHAHPEAAHIQHRIRMACGNGLAPEVWEQFQERFRIPRILEFYAATEGGVSLFNVEGERGSIGRVPPYLVHRFSPALVRFDVDKDEPVRDEDGFCIRCAPDEPGEALARVLDDTSNLGSRFEGYTDDRATEKRILHNVFQHGDKWVRTGDLMRRDKRGFFFFVDRIGDTFRWKGENVATSEVAEALSAFSGVKHANVYGVAIPFTEGRAGMAALVMEDAFDAAAFQKHLEARLPTYARPIFVRIRDGVEMTGTFKYSKTDLTREGYNPADITDVLYFNHPELQTFTRLDEALYERIQAGEFRL
;
A
#
# COMPACT_ATOMS: atom_id res chain seq x y z
N MET A 1 -8.19 -6.08 -16.97
CA MET A 1 -9.57 -6.56 -16.62
C MET A 1 -9.79 -6.43 -15.13
N THR A 2 -11.04 -6.34 -14.68
CA THR A 2 -11.41 -6.38 -13.26
C THR A 2 -11.12 -7.73 -12.63
N ASN A 3 -11.30 -7.83 -11.31
CA ASN A 3 -11.15 -9.11 -10.59
C ASN A 3 -12.16 -10.12 -11.12
N ARG A 4 -11.66 -11.26 -11.61
CA ARG A 4 -12.48 -12.39 -12.09
C ARG A 4 -11.63 -13.66 -12.22
N PRO A 5 -12.23 -14.86 -12.27
CA PRO A 5 -11.48 -16.12 -12.39
C PRO A 5 -10.58 -16.17 -13.62
N GLU A 6 -11.02 -15.59 -14.75
CA GLU A 6 -10.27 -15.56 -16.01
C GLU A 6 -8.94 -14.80 -15.88
N TYR A 7 -8.89 -13.78 -14.98
CA TYR A 7 -7.65 -13.07 -14.69
C TYR A 7 -6.54 -14.03 -14.24
N PHE A 8 -6.87 -14.93 -13.30
CA PHE A 8 -5.95 -15.95 -12.83
C PHE A 8 -5.60 -16.97 -13.93
N ALA A 9 -6.62 -17.48 -14.61
CA ALA A 9 -6.41 -18.49 -15.66
C ALA A 9 -5.47 -17.97 -16.75
N ILE A 10 -5.62 -16.71 -17.15
CA ILE A 10 -4.80 -16.07 -18.18
C ILE A 10 -3.35 -15.92 -17.71
N TRP A 11 -3.11 -15.28 -16.56
CA TRP A 11 -1.72 -15.04 -16.18
C TRP A 11 -1.00 -16.34 -15.78
N LEU A 12 -1.65 -17.27 -15.12
CA LEU A 12 -1.08 -18.59 -14.83
C LEU A 12 -0.78 -19.39 -16.11
N GLY A 13 -1.68 -19.34 -17.10
CA GLY A 13 -1.48 -20.00 -18.39
C GLY A 13 -0.27 -19.43 -19.14
N ILE A 14 -0.14 -18.11 -19.19
CA ILE A 14 0.97 -17.44 -19.87
C ILE A 14 2.30 -17.73 -19.16
N THR A 15 2.34 -17.63 -17.84
CA THR A 15 3.59 -17.86 -17.08
C THR A 15 4.03 -19.31 -17.13
N ARG A 16 3.09 -20.28 -17.22
CA ARG A 16 3.39 -21.71 -17.37
C ARG A 16 4.17 -22.04 -18.64
N VAL A 17 4.01 -21.26 -19.69
CA VAL A 17 4.75 -21.44 -20.96
C VAL A 17 5.94 -20.48 -21.10
N GLY A 18 6.35 -19.82 -20.00
CA GLY A 18 7.50 -18.93 -19.94
C GLY A 18 7.22 -17.52 -20.49
N GLY A 19 5.96 -17.12 -20.62
CA GLY A 19 5.58 -15.74 -20.85
C GLY A 19 5.67 -14.94 -19.56
N VAL A 20 5.89 -13.63 -19.67
CA VAL A 20 5.90 -12.68 -18.54
C VAL A 20 4.66 -11.82 -18.61
N VAL A 21 3.93 -11.68 -17.51
CA VAL A 21 2.69 -10.90 -17.46
C VAL A 21 2.87 -9.63 -16.65
N ALA A 22 2.52 -8.50 -17.24
CA ALA A 22 2.45 -7.21 -16.55
C ALA A 22 1.03 -6.97 -16.01
N LEU A 23 0.88 -6.91 -14.69
CA LEU A 23 -0.39 -6.72 -14.02
C LEU A 23 -0.71 -5.22 -13.93
N LEU A 24 -1.40 -4.68 -14.96
CA LEU A 24 -1.71 -3.26 -15.06
C LEU A 24 -2.83 -2.85 -14.10
N ASN A 25 -2.63 -1.73 -13.43
CA ASN A 25 -3.66 -1.10 -12.61
C ASN A 25 -4.82 -0.60 -13.51
N THR A 26 -6.01 -1.06 -13.23
CA THR A 26 -7.22 -0.77 -14.00
C THR A 26 -7.73 0.66 -13.86
N ASN A 27 -7.19 1.44 -12.92
CA ASN A 27 -7.54 2.84 -12.73
C ASN A 27 -6.62 3.81 -13.53
N LEU A 28 -5.58 3.28 -14.19
CA LEU A 28 -4.68 4.11 -14.99
C LEU A 28 -5.36 4.56 -16.28
N VAL A 29 -5.17 5.83 -16.60
CA VAL A 29 -5.64 6.47 -17.84
C VAL A 29 -4.57 7.39 -18.42
N GLY A 30 -4.69 7.76 -19.69
CA GLY A 30 -3.83 8.73 -20.35
C GLY A 30 -2.32 8.43 -20.22
N PRO A 31 -1.47 9.44 -19.93
CA PRO A 31 -0.02 9.30 -19.90
C PRO A 31 0.51 8.24 -18.94
N SER A 32 -0.14 8.04 -17.78
CA SER A 32 0.26 7.02 -16.80
C SER A 32 0.01 5.60 -17.32
N LEU A 33 -1.08 5.38 -18.05
CA LEU A 33 -1.36 4.09 -18.70
C LEU A 33 -0.36 3.85 -19.84
N THR A 34 -0.15 4.84 -20.72
CA THR A 34 0.83 4.78 -21.80
C THR A 34 2.22 4.44 -21.27
N HIS A 35 2.67 5.14 -20.21
CA HIS A 35 3.95 4.89 -19.57
C HIS A 35 4.06 3.44 -19.05
N SER A 36 3.05 2.97 -18.31
CA SER A 36 3.05 1.61 -17.74
C SER A 36 3.08 0.52 -18.81
N ILE A 37 2.44 0.73 -19.95
CA ILE A 37 2.53 -0.17 -21.10
C ILE A 37 3.94 -0.13 -21.70
N THR A 38 4.47 1.07 -21.94
CA THR A 38 5.72 1.26 -22.68
C THR A 38 6.94 0.71 -21.95
N ILE A 39 7.03 0.87 -20.63
CA ILE A 39 8.22 0.46 -19.85
C ILE A 39 8.44 -1.06 -19.83
N VAL A 40 7.41 -1.86 -20.08
CA VAL A 40 7.50 -3.34 -20.11
C VAL A 40 7.55 -3.89 -21.53
N GLN A 41 7.44 -3.05 -22.56
CA GLN A 41 7.51 -3.38 -23.99
C GLN A 41 6.72 -4.66 -24.34
N PRO A 42 5.39 -4.69 -24.14
CA PRO A 42 4.61 -5.91 -24.31
C PRO A 42 4.46 -6.28 -25.78
N LYS A 43 4.43 -7.57 -26.07
CA LYS A 43 4.04 -8.11 -27.41
C LYS A 43 2.53 -8.22 -27.55
N HIS A 44 1.83 -8.41 -26.44
CA HIS A 44 0.39 -8.60 -26.38
C HIS A 44 -0.21 -7.76 -25.27
N LEU A 45 -1.38 -7.17 -25.52
CA LEU A 45 -2.22 -6.52 -24.53
C LEU A 45 -3.55 -7.26 -24.44
N ILE A 46 -3.96 -7.64 -23.23
CA ILE A 46 -5.24 -8.28 -22.97
C ILE A 46 -6.10 -7.30 -22.18
N VAL A 47 -7.22 -6.88 -22.75
CA VAL A 47 -8.11 -5.88 -22.16
C VAL A 47 -9.55 -6.38 -22.15
N SER A 48 -10.27 -6.19 -21.05
CA SER A 48 -11.70 -6.42 -21.00
C SER A 48 -12.50 -5.21 -21.50
N ALA A 49 -13.75 -5.45 -21.92
CA ALA A 49 -14.63 -4.49 -22.57
C ALA A 49 -14.66 -3.13 -21.90
N GLU A 50 -14.78 -3.13 -20.58
CA GLU A 50 -14.93 -1.94 -19.75
C GLU A 50 -13.73 -0.98 -19.80
N PHE A 51 -12.52 -1.48 -20.14
CA PHE A 51 -11.29 -0.68 -20.22
C PHE A 51 -10.81 -0.38 -21.65
N LEU A 52 -11.52 -0.87 -22.65
CA LEU A 52 -11.15 -0.65 -24.04
C LEU A 52 -11.09 0.84 -24.42
N PRO A 53 -12.01 1.70 -24.00
CA PRO A 53 -11.93 3.14 -24.28
C PRO A 53 -10.66 3.81 -23.71
N SER A 54 -10.28 3.45 -22.48
CA SER A 54 -9.06 3.97 -21.85
C SER A 54 -7.80 3.49 -22.57
N LEU A 55 -7.78 2.24 -23.02
CA LEU A 55 -6.68 1.70 -23.82
C LEU A 55 -6.57 2.42 -25.17
N ILE A 56 -7.67 2.58 -25.91
CA ILE A 56 -7.67 3.29 -27.21
C ILE A 56 -7.09 4.70 -27.07
N GLY A 57 -7.46 5.43 -26.00
CA GLY A 57 -6.90 6.74 -25.68
C GLY A 57 -5.40 6.75 -25.39
N ALA A 58 -4.83 5.63 -24.96
CA ALA A 58 -3.42 5.47 -24.64
C ALA A 58 -2.57 4.93 -25.81
N LEU A 59 -3.18 4.32 -26.83
CA LEU A 59 -2.50 3.69 -27.97
C LEU A 59 -1.54 4.60 -28.75
N PRO A 60 -1.83 5.89 -28.99
CA PRO A 60 -0.92 6.76 -29.74
C PRO A 60 0.51 6.86 -29.18
N GLY A 61 0.71 6.50 -27.92
CA GLY A 61 2.02 6.49 -27.27
C GLY A 61 2.60 5.08 -27.03
N THR A 62 1.95 4.03 -27.51
CA THR A 62 2.41 2.64 -27.34
C THR A 62 3.17 2.14 -28.56
N PRO A 63 4.02 1.08 -28.44
CA PRO A 63 4.71 0.50 -29.58
C PRO A 63 3.74 -0.03 -30.67
N ASP A 64 4.00 0.27 -31.93
CA ASP A 64 3.15 -0.08 -33.09
C ASP A 64 2.92 -1.59 -33.31
N ALA A 65 3.78 -2.43 -32.77
CA ALA A 65 3.77 -3.89 -32.99
C ALA A 65 2.97 -4.68 -31.92
N VAL A 66 2.19 -4.02 -31.06
CA VAL A 66 1.47 -4.69 -29.98
C VAL A 66 0.17 -5.31 -30.48
N VAL A 67 -0.01 -6.60 -30.26
CA VAL A 67 -1.25 -7.31 -30.58
C VAL A 67 -2.26 -7.15 -29.45
N ILE A 68 -3.41 -6.55 -29.76
CA ILE A 68 -4.49 -6.32 -28.78
C ILE A 68 -5.49 -7.49 -28.82
N TRP A 69 -5.76 -8.01 -27.63
CA TRP A 69 -6.77 -9.03 -27.36
C TRP A 69 -7.86 -8.45 -26.46
N THR A 70 -9.11 -8.63 -26.85
CA THR A 70 -10.25 -8.21 -26.05
C THR A 70 -10.92 -9.40 -25.36
N HIS A 71 -11.52 -9.16 -24.21
CA HIS A 71 -12.32 -10.12 -23.46
C HIS A 71 -13.72 -9.55 -23.23
N GLY A 72 -14.75 -10.31 -23.61
CA GLY A 72 -16.13 -9.89 -23.41
C GLY A 72 -16.61 -8.75 -24.33
N VAL A 73 -15.89 -8.45 -25.41
CA VAL A 73 -16.24 -7.42 -26.39
C VAL A 73 -16.73 -8.05 -27.67
N PRO A 74 -17.92 -7.71 -28.17
CA PRO A 74 -18.43 -8.21 -29.45
C PRO A 74 -17.77 -7.54 -30.67
N ASP A 75 -16.80 -6.64 -30.48
CA ASP A 75 -16.16 -5.88 -31.56
C ASP A 75 -15.15 -6.77 -32.33
N LYS A 76 -15.36 -6.87 -33.65
CA LYS A 76 -14.51 -7.64 -34.56
C LYS A 76 -13.20 -6.94 -34.94
N SER A 77 -12.98 -5.70 -34.53
CA SER A 77 -11.77 -4.92 -34.81
C SER A 77 -10.54 -5.48 -34.07
N PHE A 78 -10.76 -6.22 -32.99
CA PHE A 78 -9.71 -6.82 -32.19
C PHE A 78 -9.87 -8.35 -32.10
N ARG A 79 -8.76 -9.03 -31.81
CA ARG A 79 -8.79 -10.47 -31.51
C ARG A 79 -9.51 -10.71 -30.19
N GLN A 80 -10.38 -11.71 -30.11
CA GLN A 80 -11.19 -12.01 -28.93
C GLN A 80 -10.62 -13.24 -28.22
N ILE A 81 -9.96 -13.02 -27.07
CA ILE A 81 -9.28 -14.09 -26.34
C ILE A 81 -10.25 -15.15 -25.80
N ASP A 82 -11.43 -14.75 -25.36
CA ASP A 82 -12.48 -15.65 -24.86
C ASP A 82 -13.07 -16.56 -25.94
N LEU A 83 -13.05 -16.14 -27.20
CA LEU A 83 -13.45 -16.96 -28.32
C LEU A 83 -12.32 -17.87 -28.80
N GLU A 84 -11.10 -17.36 -28.87
CA GLU A 84 -9.95 -18.14 -29.31
C GLU A 84 -9.63 -19.30 -28.35
N ILE A 85 -9.71 -19.06 -27.03
CA ILE A 85 -9.50 -20.09 -26.00
C ILE A 85 -10.50 -21.24 -26.18
N LYS A 86 -11.75 -20.99 -26.59
CA LYS A 86 -12.76 -22.02 -26.81
C LYS A 86 -12.45 -22.94 -28.03
N ARG A 87 -11.57 -22.50 -28.93
CA ARG A 87 -11.17 -23.23 -30.12
C ARG A 87 -9.98 -24.17 -29.91
N VAL A 88 -9.27 -24.00 -28.77
CA VAL A 88 -8.12 -24.84 -28.48
C VAL A 88 -8.48 -25.95 -27.50
N SER A 89 -7.73 -27.03 -27.55
CA SER A 89 -7.90 -28.15 -26.62
C SER A 89 -7.55 -27.72 -25.18
N GLY A 90 -8.36 -28.14 -24.22
CA GLY A 90 -8.03 -28.03 -22.79
C GLY A 90 -7.09 -29.13 -22.28
N ALA A 91 -6.60 -30.03 -23.15
CA ALA A 91 -5.65 -31.06 -22.77
C ALA A 91 -4.31 -30.49 -22.31
N ALA A 92 -3.58 -31.22 -21.49
CA ALA A 92 -2.23 -30.84 -21.09
C ALA A 92 -1.32 -30.70 -22.29
N LEU A 93 -0.49 -29.66 -22.33
CA LEU A 93 0.52 -29.45 -23.37
C LEU A 93 1.46 -30.66 -23.47
N GLY A 94 1.76 -31.07 -24.68
CA GLY A 94 2.79 -32.08 -24.98
C GLY A 94 4.19 -31.63 -24.50
N ALA A 95 5.10 -32.58 -24.39
CA ALA A 95 6.46 -32.27 -23.94
C ALA A 95 7.18 -31.28 -24.87
N GLU A 96 6.92 -31.37 -26.18
CA GLU A 96 7.50 -30.50 -27.20
C GLU A 96 6.91 -29.07 -27.20
N GLU A 97 5.68 -28.91 -26.72
CA GLU A 97 5.00 -27.64 -26.61
C GLU A 97 5.40 -26.86 -25.32
N ARG A 98 6.02 -27.57 -24.37
CA ARG A 98 6.43 -26.99 -23.09
C ARG A 98 7.78 -26.32 -23.22
N ARG A 99 7.82 -25.03 -22.99
CA ARG A 99 9.09 -24.33 -22.75
C ARG A 99 9.64 -24.74 -21.37
N SER A 100 10.95 -24.97 -21.30
CA SER A 100 11.62 -25.08 -19.99
C SER A 100 11.54 -23.76 -19.25
N VAL A 101 10.91 -23.77 -18.08
CA VAL A 101 10.77 -22.63 -17.19
C VAL A 101 11.42 -22.99 -15.87
N THR A 102 12.28 -22.11 -15.36
CA THR A 102 12.96 -22.26 -14.09
C THR A 102 12.36 -21.31 -13.05
N ILE A 103 12.68 -21.55 -11.78
CA ILE A 103 12.24 -20.66 -10.71
C ILE A 103 12.89 -19.27 -10.78
N GLU A 104 14.00 -19.12 -11.47
CA GLU A 104 14.72 -17.85 -11.66
C GLU A 104 14.13 -17.02 -12.80
N ASP A 105 13.38 -17.63 -13.71
CA ASP A 105 12.72 -16.92 -14.79
C ASP A 105 11.72 -15.90 -14.23
N ARG A 106 11.59 -14.77 -14.91
CA ARG A 106 10.61 -13.76 -14.58
C ARG A 106 9.21 -14.27 -14.92
N ALA A 107 8.29 -14.16 -13.95
CA ALA A 107 6.89 -14.52 -14.11
C ALA A 107 6.02 -13.29 -14.36
N LEU A 108 6.21 -12.24 -13.55
CA LEU A 108 5.32 -11.08 -13.54
C LEU A 108 6.10 -9.77 -13.50
N TYR A 109 5.42 -8.69 -13.94
CA TYR A 109 5.68 -7.33 -13.54
C TYR A 109 4.51 -6.83 -12.71
N ILE A 110 4.82 -6.27 -11.53
CA ILE A 110 3.82 -5.62 -10.67
C ILE A 110 4.21 -4.15 -10.54
N PHE A 111 3.24 -3.26 -10.76
CA PHE A 111 3.51 -1.83 -10.73
C PHE A 111 3.33 -1.26 -9.32
N THR A 112 4.29 -0.44 -8.91
CA THR A 112 4.25 0.31 -7.65
C THR A 112 4.23 1.80 -7.96
N SER A 113 3.52 2.59 -7.11
CA SER A 113 3.57 4.05 -7.18
C SER A 113 4.97 4.51 -6.78
N GLY A 114 5.71 5.08 -7.72
CA GLY A 114 6.99 5.71 -7.40
C GLY A 114 6.78 7.02 -6.61
N THR A 115 7.72 7.35 -5.74
CA THR A 115 7.78 8.66 -5.05
C THR A 115 7.90 9.85 -6.04
N THR A 116 8.21 9.58 -7.29
CA THR A 116 8.42 10.55 -8.37
C THR A 116 7.25 10.67 -9.37
N GLY A 117 6.11 10.05 -9.10
CA GLY A 117 4.85 10.25 -9.83
C GLY A 117 4.45 9.13 -10.79
N LEU A 118 5.32 8.63 -11.69
CA LEU A 118 4.96 7.57 -12.64
C LEU A 118 5.19 6.16 -12.06
N PRO A 119 4.32 5.16 -12.38
CA PRO A 119 4.45 3.80 -11.91
C PRO A 119 5.77 3.14 -12.34
N LYS A 120 6.40 2.38 -11.43
CA LYS A 120 7.59 1.58 -11.69
C LYS A 120 7.21 0.10 -11.78
N ALA A 121 7.75 -0.61 -12.75
CA ALA A 121 7.54 -2.05 -12.91
C ALA A 121 8.57 -2.83 -12.09
N VAL A 122 8.09 -3.58 -11.10
CA VAL A 122 8.88 -4.46 -10.24
C VAL A 122 9.02 -5.81 -10.90
N ASN A 123 10.24 -6.35 -10.93
CA ASN A 123 10.52 -7.69 -11.41
C ASN A 123 10.07 -8.74 -10.39
N ILE A 124 9.31 -9.76 -10.82
CA ILE A 124 8.84 -10.86 -9.98
C ILE A 124 9.17 -12.18 -10.65
N SER A 125 10.07 -12.96 -10.05
CA SER A 125 10.44 -14.29 -10.51
C SER A 125 9.39 -15.36 -10.14
N HIS A 126 9.45 -16.53 -10.77
CA HIS A 126 8.68 -17.69 -10.34
C HIS A 126 9.01 -18.09 -8.91
N ALA A 127 10.29 -17.99 -8.50
CA ALA A 127 10.70 -18.22 -7.11
C ALA A 127 9.94 -17.33 -6.13
N ARG A 128 9.79 -16.03 -6.45
CA ARG A 128 9.06 -15.08 -5.63
C ARG A 128 7.57 -15.42 -5.51
N VAL A 129 6.93 -15.76 -6.64
CA VAL A 129 5.52 -16.19 -6.65
C VAL A 129 5.33 -17.44 -5.78
N MET A 130 6.18 -18.46 -5.96
CA MET A 130 6.14 -19.69 -5.18
C MET A 130 6.38 -19.44 -3.69
N GLN A 131 7.37 -18.62 -3.36
CA GLN A 131 7.69 -18.26 -1.99
C GLN A 131 6.53 -17.58 -1.29
N TRP A 132 5.95 -16.55 -1.89
CA TRP A 132 4.79 -15.87 -1.32
C TRP A 132 3.64 -16.84 -1.10
N SER A 133 3.33 -17.66 -2.09
CA SER A 133 2.24 -18.65 -2.00
C SER A 133 2.43 -19.61 -0.83
N HIS A 134 3.61 -20.23 -0.70
CA HIS A 134 3.89 -21.21 0.34
C HIS A 134 4.04 -20.59 1.73
N TRP A 135 4.66 -19.41 1.82
CA TRP A 135 4.81 -18.73 3.11
C TRP A 135 3.47 -18.30 3.69
N PHE A 136 2.64 -17.66 2.87
CA PHE A 136 1.31 -17.27 3.33
C PHE A 136 0.44 -18.50 3.65
N ALA A 137 0.54 -19.58 2.88
CA ALA A 137 -0.14 -20.83 3.19
C ALA A 137 0.28 -21.37 4.59
N GLY A 138 1.59 -21.37 4.87
CA GLY A 138 2.11 -21.81 6.18
C GLY A 138 1.68 -20.89 7.32
N MET A 139 1.84 -19.57 7.19
CA MET A 139 1.48 -18.60 8.24
C MET A 139 -0.04 -18.56 8.51
N MET A 140 -0.84 -18.71 7.47
CA MET A 140 -2.29 -18.79 7.58
C MET A 140 -2.77 -20.15 8.05
N ALA A 141 -1.90 -21.15 8.15
CA ALA A 141 -2.28 -22.56 8.30
C ALA A 141 -3.41 -22.91 7.32
N ALA A 142 -3.19 -22.56 6.04
CA ALA A 142 -4.20 -22.71 5.00
C ALA A 142 -4.54 -24.18 4.78
N GLN A 143 -5.82 -24.48 4.61
CA GLN A 143 -6.36 -25.83 4.50
C GLN A 143 -7.18 -25.97 3.23
N ARG A 144 -7.40 -27.22 2.80
CA ARG A 144 -8.19 -27.54 1.61
C ARG A 144 -9.65 -27.08 1.73
N GLU A 145 -10.15 -27.06 2.97
CA GLU A 145 -11.51 -26.65 3.30
C GLU A 145 -11.67 -25.12 3.31
N ASP A 146 -10.57 -24.38 3.25
CA ASP A 146 -10.65 -22.92 3.26
C ASP A 146 -11.29 -22.37 1.99
N ARG A 147 -12.13 -21.38 2.22
CA ARG A 147 -12.71 -20.54 1.18
C ARG A 147 -12.36 -19.08 1.44
N MET A 148 -11.47 -18.56 0.60
CA MET A 148 -10.94 -17.21 0.69
C MET A 148 -11.88 -16.22 0.01
N TYR A 149 -12.34 -15.19 0.74
CA TYR A 149 -12.99 -14.04 0.12
C TYR A 149 -11.96 -13.03 -0.35
N SER A 150 -11.93 -12.76 -1.66
CA SER A 150 -10.97 -11.86 -2.33
C SER A 150 -11.71 -10.73 -3.02
N CYS A 151 -11.56 -9.51 -2.49
CA CYS A 151 -12.15 -8.28 -3.04
C CYS A 151 -11.12 -7.18 -3.30
N LEU A 152 -9.84 -7.44 -2.99
CA LEU A 152 -8.75 -6.51 -3.28
C LEU A 152 -8.31 -6.61 -4.74
N PRO A 153 -7.79 -5.51 -5.33
CA PRO A 153 -7.39 -5.51 -6.73
C PRO A 153 -6.34 -6.56 -7.06
N MET A 154 -6.61 -7.40 -8.06
CA MET A 154 -5.74 -8.52 -8.45
C MET A 154 -4.47 -8.09 -9.17
N TYR A 155 -4.34 -6.83 -9.57
CA TYR A 155 -3.10 -6.31 -10.14
C TYR A 155 -2.04 -5.95 -9.09
N HIS A 156 -2.36 -6.04 -7.79
CA HIS A 156 -1.40 -5.89 -6.69
C HIS A 156 -0.89 -7.25 -6.19
N SER A 157 0.32 -7.26 -5.63
CA SER A 157 0.94 -8.47 -5.08
C SER A 157 0.05 -9.16 -4.04
N VAL A 158 -0.56 -8.38 -3.16
CA VAL A 158 -1.42 -8.89 -2.08
C VAL A 158 -2.69 -9.52 -2.66
N GLY A 159 -3.49 -8.75 -3.42
CA GLY A 159 -4.77 -9.21 -3.97
C GLY A 159 -4.65 -10.25 -5.08
N GLY A 160 -3.57 -10.23 -5.85
CA GLY A 160 -3.41 -11.04 -7.05
C GLY A 160 -2.46 -12.23 -6.94
N VAL A 161 -1.55 -12.26 -5.96
CA VAL A 161 -0.51 -13.30 -5.92
C VAL A 161 -0.40 -13.96 -4.55
N GLN A 162 -0.20 -13.18 -3.47
CA GLN A 162 0.20 -13.71 -2.17
C GLN A 162 -0.89 -14.61 -1.56
N VAL A 163 -2.02 -14.04 -1.24
CA VAL A 163 -3.08 -14.78 -0.53
C VAL A 163 -3.85 -15.71 -1.46
N PRO A 164 -4.15 -15.32 -2.72
CA PRO A 164 -4.66 -16.29 -3.68
C PRO A 164 -3.73 -17.47 -3.90
N GLY A 165 -2.43 -17.21 -4.01
CA GLY A 165 -1.43 -18.26 -4.12
C GLY A 165 -1.43 -19.21 -2.93
N ALA A 166 -1.54 -18.69 -1.70
CA ALA A 166 -1.66 -19.50 -0.50
C ALA A 166 -2.88 -20.43 -0.53
N THR A 167 -4.02 -19.91 -0.99
CA THR A 167 -5.24 -20.71 -1.14
C THR A 167 -5.07 -21.83 -2.18
N LEU A 168 -4.48 -21.50 -3.33
CA LEU A 168 -4.26 -22.46 -4.40
C LEU A 168 -3.30 -23.58 -3.99
N VAL A 169 -2.16 -23.27 -3.35
CA VAL A 169 -1.19 -24.33 -2.93
C VAL A 169 -1.76 -25.21 -1.83
N ALA A 170 -2.68 -24.71 -1.01
CA ALA A 170 -3.38 -25.50 -0.01
C ALA A 170 -4.53 -26.34 -0.60
N GLY A 171 -4.90 -26.12 -1.86
CA GLY A 171 -6.04 -26.79 -2.50
C GLY A 171 -7.40 -26.26 -2.06
N GLY A 172 -7.44 -25.07 -1.48
CA GLY A 172 -8.64 -24.34 -1.09
C GLY A 172 -9.40 -23.72 -2.28
N SER A 173 -10.43 -22.96 -1.97
CA SER A 173 -11.25 -22.27 -2.97
C SER A 173 -11.29 -20.75 -2.72
N MET A 174 -11.65 -19.98 -3.76
CA MET A 174 -11.78 -18.52 -3.64
C MET A 174 -13.13 -18.04 -4.13
N VAL A 175 -13.67 -17.06 -3.43
CA VAL A 175 -14.78 -16.21 -3.86
C VAL A 175 -14.18 -14.89 -4.31
N ILE A 176 -14.24 -14.62 -5.61
CA ILE A 176 -13.67 -13.42 -6.21
C ILE A 176 -14.78 -12.40 -6.39
N ARG A 177 -14.61 -11.24 -5.74
CA ARG A 177 -15.49 -10.08 -5.95
C ARG A 177 -14.81 -9.11 -6.89
N GLU A 178 -15.56 -8.57 -7.84
CA GLU A 178 -15.03 -7.62 -8.82
C GLU A 178 -14.40 -6.41 -8.17
N LYS A 179 -15.07 -5.85 -7.14
CA LYS A 179 -14.57 -4.76 -6.31
C LYS A 179 -15.13 -4.85 -4.90
N PHE A 180 -14.44 -4.24 -3.95
CA PHE A 180 -14.90 -4.13 -2.57
C PHE A 180 -16.23 -3.37 -2.46
N SER A 181 -17.10 -3.86 -1.60
CA SER A 181 -18.34 -3.18 -1.19
C SER A 181 -18.56 -3.40 0.30
N ALA A 182 -18.48 -2.34 1.09
CA ALA A 182 -18.64 -2.44 2.55
C ALA A 182 -20.02 -2.98 2.95
N SER A 183 -21.08 -2.57 2.26
CA SER A 183 -22.47 -3.01 2.54
C SER A 183 -22.74 -4.47 2.14
N GLN A 184 -22.01 -5.01 1.15
CA GLN A 184 -22.21 -6.39 0.67
C GLN A 184 -21.24 -7.40 1.27
N PHE A 185 -20.15 -6.94 1.88
CA PHE A 185 -19.05 -7.78 2.34
C PHE A 185 -19.53 -8.97 3.19
N TRP A 186 -20.26 -8.69 4.25
CA TRP A 186 -20.70 -9.75 5.16
C TRP A 186 -21.79 -10.64 4.56
N ASN A 187 -22.65 -10.08 3.72
CA ASN A 187 -23.62 -10.87 2.97
C ASN A 187 -22.94 -11.90 2.07
N ASP A 188 -21.89 -11.47 1.34
CA ASP A 188 -21.09 -12.38 0.50
C ASP A 188 -20.36 -13.41 1.36
N VAL A 189 -19.66 -12.99 2.43
CA VAL A 189 -18.90 -13.85 3.32
C VAL A 189 -19.80 -14.97 3.92
N VAL A 190 -20.99 -14.62 4.36
CA VAL A 190 -21.94 -15.58 4.93
C VAL A 190 -22.55 -16.47 3.84
N SER A 191 -23.03 -15.88 2.74
CA SER A 191 -23.71 -16.64 1.68
C SER A 191 -22.79 -17.64 0.98
N TRP A 192 -21.50 -17.32 0.87
CA TRP A 192 -20.51 -18.18 0.27
C TRP A 192 -19.74 -19.03 1.29
N ASP A 193 -20.11 -18.98 2.57
CA ASP A 193 -19.47 -19.75 3.64
C ASP A 193 -17.94 -19.58 3.68
N CYS A 194 -17.48 -18.33 3.57
CA CYS A 194 -16.06 -18.01 3.54
C CYS A 194 -15.41 -18.22 4.93
N THR A 195 -14.20 -18.75 4.94
CA THR A 195 -13.44 -19.08 6.18
C THR A 195 -12.30 -18.11 6.42
N THR A 196 -11.82 -17.45 5.38
CA THR A 196 -10.74 -16.48 5.43
C THR A 196 -11.04 -15.31 4.50
N PHE A 197 -10.48 -14.15 4.78
CA PHE A 197 -10.50 -13.03 3.85
C PHE A 197 -9.23 -12.20 3.94
N GLN A 198 -9.05 -11.40 2.90
CA GLN A 198 -7.93 -10.50 2.75
C GLN A 198 -8.37 -9.06 2.98
N TYR A 199 -7.56 -8.29 3.73
CA TYR A 199 -7.84 -6.88 4.00
C TYR A 199 -6.64 -5.98 3.73
N ILE A 200 -6.94 -4.70 3.63
CA ILE A 200 -6.05 -3.58 3.96
C ILE A 200 -6.74 -2.76 5.06
N GLY A 201 -5.98 -2.04 5.87
CA GLY A 201 -6.51 -1.39 7.09
C GLY A 201 -7.74 -0.53 6.87
N GLU A 202 -7.79 0.24 5.77
CA GLU A 202 -8.96 1.05 5.42
C GLU A 202 -10.23 0.22 5.14
N LEU A 203 -10.10 -0.98 4.56
CA LEU A 203 -11.23 -1.87 4.38
C LEU A 203 -11.89 -2.21 5.73
N CYS A 204 -11.08 -2.50 6.75
CA CYS A 204 -11.58 -2.78 8.08
C CYS A 204 -12.30 -1.58 8.69
N ARG A 205 -11.80 -0.37 8.47
CA ARG A 205 -12.44 0.88 8.90
C ARG A 205 -13.81 1.07 8.23
N TYR A 206 -13.90 0.86 6.91
CA TYR A 206 -15.18 0.92 6.19
C TYR A 206 -16.20 -0.09 6.69
N LEU A 207 -15.77 -1.30 7.01
CA LEU A 207 -16.65 -2.33 7.56
C LEU A 207 -17.19 -1.94 8.94
N LEU A 208 -16.35 -1.31 9.79
CA LEU A 208 -16.79 -0.79 11.08
C LEU A 208 -17.85 0.29 10.94
N HIS A 209 -17.68 1.22 10.00
CA HIS A 209 -18.64 2.28 9.74
C HIS A 209 -19.95 1.76 9.11
N ALA A 210 -19.86 0.86 8.13
CA ALA A 210 -21.02 0.34 7.44
C ALA A 210 -21.89 -0.60 8.30
N HIS A 211 -21.33 -1.19 9.36
CA HIS A 211 -21.98 -2.18 10.20
C HIS A 211 -21.79 -1.89 11.69
N PRO A 212 -22.38 -0.79 12.22
CA PRO A 212 -22.23 -0.42 13.63
C PRO A 212 -22.84 -1.48 14.58
N GLU A 213 -23.88 -2.20 14.15
CA GLU A 213 -24.56 -3.24 14.91
C GLU A 213 -24.32 -4.63 14.31
N ALA A 214 -23.07 -5.06 14.26
CA ALA A 214 -22.69 -6.32 13.60
C ALA A 214 -22.81 -7.58 14.48
N ALA A 215 -23.26 -7.46 15.72
CA ALA A 215 -23.33 -8.59 16.67
C ALA A 215 -24.18 -9.78 16.16
N HIS A 216 -25.11 -9.55 15.24
CA HIS A 216 -25.99 -10.56 14.65
C HIS A 216 -25.37 -11.32 13.46
N ILE A 217 -24.24 -10.84 12.91
CA ILE A 217 -23.58 -11.49 11.77
C ILE A 217 -22.95 -12.81 12.22
N GLN A 218 -23.48 -13.91 11.73
CA GLN A 218 -22.93 -15.25 11.97
C GLN A 218 -22.14 -15.68 10.75
N HIS A 219 -20.82 -15.77 10.89
CA HIS A 219 -19.91 -16.18 9.84
C HIS A 219 -18.95 -17.27 10.33
N ARG A 220 -18.22 -17.90 9.40
CA ARG A 220 -17.22 -18.94 9.69
C ARG A 220 -15.78 -18.46 9.50
N ILE A 221 -15.56 -17.15 9.47
CA ILE A 221 -14.21 -16.59 9.34
C ILE A 221 -13.38 -17.04 10.53
N ARG A 222 -12.28 -17.74 10.26
CA ARG A 222 -11.27 -18.16 11.23
C ARG A 222 -10.05 -17.24 11.23
N MET A 223 -9.82 -16.50 10.13
CA MET A 223 -8.67 -15.61 10.00
C MET A 223 -8.93 -14.50 8.97
N ALA A 224 -8.46 -13.31 9.32
CA ALA A 224 -8.24 -12.20 8.40
C ALA A 224 -6.72 -12.03 8.18
N CYS A 225 -6.29 -11.83 6.92
CA CYS A 225 -4.89 -11.62 6.57
C CYS A 225 -4.73 -10.33 5.78
N GLY A 226 -3.83 -9.46 6.19
CA GLY A 226 -3.63 -8.19 5.48
C GLY A 226 -2.53 -7.31 6.05
N ASN A 227 -2.60 -6.04 5.74
CA ASN A 227 -1.62 -5.05 6.17
C ASN A 227 -2.23 -3.66 6.35
N GLY A 228 -1.56 -2.85 7.18
CA GLY A 228 -1.94 -1.46 7.43
C GLY A 228 -3.11 -1.29 8.40
N LEU A 229 -3.33 -2.25 9.29
CA LEU A 229 -4.38 -2.18 10.30
C LEU A 229 -3.93 -1.33 11.49
N ALA A 230 -4.53 -0.15 11.63
CA ALA A 230 -4.24 0.73 12.75
C ALA A 230 -4.67 0.11 14.10
N PRO A 231 -3.94 0.34 15.21
CA PRO A 231 -4.18 -0.31 16.49
C PRO A 231 -5.61 -0.18 17.01
N GLU A 232 -6.22 1.03 16.89
CA GLU A 232 -7.60 1.28 17.36
C GLU A 232 -8.64 0.58 16.48
N VAL A 233 -8.38 0.54 15.17
CA VAL A 233 -9.24 -0.20 14.23
C VAL A 233 -9.15 -1.69 14.50
N TRP A 234 -7.94 -2.20 14.83
CA TRP A 234 -7.71 -3.62 15.09
C TRP A 234 -8.60 -4.15 16.21
N GLU A 235 -8.55 -3.51 17.38
CA GLU A 235 -9.32 -3.95 18.54
C GLU A 235 -10.82 -3.94 18.25
N GLN A 236 -11.34 -2.80 17.79
CA GLN A 236 -12.76 -2.66 17.47
C GLN A 236 -13.22 -3.65 16.39
N PHE A 237 -12.41 -3.86 15.36
CA PHE A 237 -12.73 -4.76 14.26
C PHE A 237 -12.75 -6.21 14.72
N GLN A 238 -11.73 -6.64 15.45
CA GLN A 238 -11.60 -7.99 15.94
C GLN A 238 -12.73 -8.36 16.91
N GLU A 239 -13.08 -7.48 17.82
CA GLU A 239 -14.15 -7.69 18.81
C GLU A 239 -15.53 -7.64 18.18
N ARG A 240 -15.83 -6.59 17.41
CA ARG A 240 -17.14 -6.41 16.80
C ARG A 240 -17.54 -7.54 15.86
N PHE A 241 -16.62 -7.95 15.01
CA PHE A 241 -16.86 -9.03 14.06
C PHE A 241 -16.39 -10.39 14.57
N ARG A 242 -15.90 -10.50 15.80
CA ARG A 242 -15.47 -11.75 16.41
C ARG A 242 -14.49 -12.53 15.54
N ILE A 243 -13.48 -11.85 14.99
CA ILE A 243 -12.46 -12.48 14.16
C ILE A 243 -11.46 -13.18 15.07
N PRO A 244 -11.34 -14.52 15.04
CA PRO A 244 -10.49 -15.24 15.98
C PRO A 244 -9.02 -14.89 15.84
N ARG A 245 -8.54 -14.65 14.61
CA ARG A 245 -7.14 -14.38 14.33
C ARG A 245 -6.98 -13.36 13.22
N ILE A 246 -6.10 -12.40 13.45
CA ILE A 246 -5.65 -11.42 12.45
C ILE A 246 -4.15 -11.67 12.21
N LEU A 247 -3.78 -11.92 10.96
CA LEU A 247 -2.40 -12.00 10.50
C LEU A 247 -2.05 -10.70 9.78
N GLU A 248 -1.45 -9.78 10.52
CA GLU A 248 -0.89 -8.55 9.98
C GLU A 248 0.51 -8.81 9.42
N PHE A 249 0.87 -8.17 8.32
CA PHE A 249 2.22 -8.27 7.77
C PHE A 249 2.68 -6.96 7.13
N TYR A 250 3.99 -6.85 6.98
CA TYR A 250 4.64 -5.81 6.20
C TYR A 250 5.56 -6.46 5.17
N ALA A 251 5.45 -6.06 3.92
CA ALA A 251 6.36 -6.45 2.85
C ALA A 251 6.36 -5.41 1.73
N ALA A 252 7.51 -5.20 1.11
CA ALA A 252 7.63 -4.44 -0.13
C ALA A 252 7.53 -5.38 -1.34
N THR A 253 6.86 -4.95 -2.41
CA THR A 253 6.68 -5.75 -3.63
C THR A 253 8.03 -6.10 -4.27
N GLU A 254 8.97 -5.16 -4.27
CA GLU A 254 10.33 -5.33 -4.79
C GLU A 254 11.21 -6.26 -3.95
N GLY A 255 10.77 -6.60 -2.75
CA GLY A 255 11.52 -7.43 -1.79
C GLY A 255 12.28 -6.58 -0.76
N GLY A 256 13.13 -7.24 0.02
CA GLY A 256 13.87 -6.63 1.12
C GLY A 256 13.29 -7.02 2.47
N VAL A 257 12.74 -6.06 3.24
CA VAL A 257 12.14 -6.33 4.55
C VAL A 257 10.79 -7.00 4.39
N SER A 258 10.61 -8.13 5.09
CA SER A 258 9.33 -8.78 5.27
C SER A 258 9.15 -9.14 6.75
N LEU A 259 8.05 -8.71 7.32
CA LEU A 259 7.70 -8.92 8.73
C LEU A 259 6.29 -9.49 8.83
N PHE A 260 6.09 -10.42 9.76
CA PHE A 260 4.82 -11.10 9.90
C PHE A 260 4.44 -11.17 11.39
N ASN A 261 3.27 -10.68 11.70
CA ASN A 261 2.72 -10.67 13.04
C ASN A 261 1.91 -11.95 13.30
N VAL A 262 2.63 -13.07 13.38
CA VAL A 262 2.02 -14.40 13.59
C VAL A 262 1.47 -14.54 15.02
N GLU A 263 2.02 -13.76 15.95
CA GLU A 263 1.67 -13.80 17.38
C GLU A 263 0.45 -12.94 17.72
N GLY A 264 -0.01 -12.08 16.79
CA GLY A 264 -1.17 -11.22 17.01
C GLY A 264 -0.91 -10.06 17.97
N GLU A 265 0.34 -9.57 18.07
CA GLU A 265 0.68 -8.37 18.85
C GLU A 265 0.02 -7.15 18.24
N ARG A 266 -0.91 -6.53 18.95
CA ARG A 266 -1.72 -5.42 18.42
C ARG A 266 -0.86 -4.23 18.03
N GLY A 267 -1.12 -3.66 16.86
CA GLY A 267 -0.39 -2.51 16.31
C GLY A 267 1.01 -2.82 15.77
N SER A 268 1.53 -4.03 15.98
CA SER A 268 2.79 -4.47 15.42
C SER A 268 2.61 -5.02 14.00
N ILE A 269 3.59 -4.74 13.14
CA ILE A 269 3.71 -5.37 11.81
C ILE A 269 4.47 -6.71 11.86
N GLY A 270 4.88 -7.15 13.05
CA GLY A 270 5.52 -8.43 13.31
C GLY A 270 6.95 -8.33 13.81
N ARG A 271 7.58 -9.48 13.97
CA ARG A 271 8.99 -9.60 14.31
C ARG A 271 9.66 -10.75 13.58
N VAL A 272 10.98 -10.72 13.53
CA VAL A 272 11.75 -11.87 13.07
C VAL A 272 11.97 -12.80 14.28
N PRO A 273 11.47 -14.04 14.24
CA PRO A 273 11.72 -15.00 15.29
C PRO A 273 13.24 -15.24 15.49
N PRO A 274 13.74 -15.45 16.72
CA PRO A 274 15.17 -15.58 17.00
C PRO A 274 15.89 -16.64 16.16
N TYR A 275 15.23 -17.75 15.84
CA TYR A 275 15.79 -18.83 15.01
C TYR A 275 15.86 -18.49 13.52
N LEU A 276 15.24 -17.39 13.06
CA LEU A 276 15.28 -16.90 11.67
C LEU A 276 16.16 -15.64 11.48
N VAL A 277 16.72 -15.07 12.54
CA VAL A 277 17.51 -13.84 12.46
C VAL A 277 18.71 -13.99 11.51
N HIS A 278 19.29 -15.18 11.40
CA HIS A 278 20.38 -15.46 10.46
C HIS A 278 19.97 -15.32 8.99
N ARG A 279 18.68 -15.49 8.68
CA ARG A 279 18.14 -15.38 7.32
C ARG A 279 17.49 -14.04 7.02
N PHE A 280 16.88 -13.44 8.05
CA PHE A 280 16.16 -12.19 7.95
C PHE A 280 16.66 -11.24 9.04
N SER A 281 17.45 -10.27 8.67
CA SER A 281 18.05 -9.32 9.61
C SER A 281 17.75 -7.89 9.18
N PRO A 282 16.48 -7.43 9.29
CA PRO A 282 16.17 -6.04 9.06
C PRO A 282 16.93 -5.18 10.08
N ALA A 283 17.50 -4.08 9.61
CA ALA A 283 18.13 -3.10 10.45
C ALA A 283 17.33 -1.81 10.49
N LEU A 284 17.31 -1.14 11.63
CA LEU A 284 16.82 0.23 11.75
C LEU A 284 18.03 1.16 11.92
N VAL A 285 18.10 2.18 11.08
CA VAL A 285 19.13 3.21 11.15
C VAL A 285 18.51 4.57 11.43
N ARG A 286 19.20 5.40 12.21
CA ARG A 286 18.79 6.78 12.45
C ARG A 286 18.64 7.51 11.13
N PHE A 287 17.61 8.33 11.03
CA PHE A 287 17.27 9.03 9.80
C PHE A 287 17.11 10.53 10.04
N ASP A 288 17.79 11.33 9.24
CA ASP A 288 17.64 12.79 9.23
C ASP A 288 16.59 13.17 8.19
N VAL A 289 15.40 13.56 8.67
CA VAL A 289 14.25 13.89 7.81
C VAL A 289 14.49 15.15 6.98
N ASP A 290 15.28 16.10 7.48
CA ASP A 290 15.57 17.36 6.77
C ASP A 290 16.53 17.13 5.59
N LYS A 291 17.47 16.22 5.75
CA LYS A 291 18.45 15.87 4.70
C LYS A 291 17.98 14.73 3.79
N ASP A 292 16.89 14.06 4.16
CA ASP A 292 16.40 12.83 3.49
C ASP A 292 17.46 11.71 3.42
N GLU A 293 18.29 11.58 4.48
CA GLU A 293 19.43 10.67 4.51
C GLU A 293 19.55 9.95 5.86
N PRO A 294 20.08 8.69 5.87
CA PRO A 294 20.50 8.03 7.09
C PRO A 294 21.65 8.79 7.78
N VAL A 295 21.59 8.89 9.10
CA VAL A 295 22.67 9.49 9.91
C VAL A 295 23.86 8.56 9.95
N ARG A 296 25.07 9.11 9.69
CA ARG A 296 26.34 8.40 9.70
C ARG A 296 27.25 8.90 10.82
N ASP A 297 28.09 8.01 11.34
CA ASP A 297 29.15 8.34 12.30
C ASP A 297 30.40 8.95 11.62
N GLU A 298 31.45 9.20 12.40
CA GLU A 298 32.69 9.78 11.92
C GLU A 298 33.47 8.88 10.93
N ASP A 299 33.26 7.56 11.01
CA ASP A 299 33.80 6.57 10.10
C ASP A 299 32.99 6.40 8.82
N GLY A 300 31.85 7.09 8.72
CA GLY A 300 30.96 7.08 7.56
C GLY A 300 29.95 5.92 7.56
N PHE A 301 29.77 5.18 8.67
CA PHE A 301 28.81 4.11 8.80
C PHE A 301 27.48 4.60 9.40
N CYS A 302 26.38 3.95 9.03
CA CYS A 302 25.06 4.31 9.54
C CYS A 302 24.93 3.94 11.03
N ILE A 303 24.33 4.84 11.80
CA ILE A 303 24.09 4.65 13.22
C ILE A 303 22.79 3.85 13.40
N ARG A 304 22.86 2.72 14.15
CA ARG A 304 21.66 1.92 14.48
C ARG A 304 20.78 2.64 15.48
N CYS A 305 19.46 2.47 15.32
CA CYS A 305 18.50 2.94 16.30
C CYS A 305 18.56 2.16 17.61
N ALA A 306 18.35 2.86 18.72
CA ALA A 306 18.05 2.24 20.00
C ALA A 306 16.66 1.58 20.00
N PRO A 307 16.32 0.71 20.99
CA PRO A 307 14.95 0.26 21.16
C PRO A 307 13.97 1.44 21.26
N ASP A 308 12.84 1.33 20.58
CA ASP A 308 11.77 2.32 20.46
C ASP A 308 12.15 3.63 19.73
N GLU A 309 13.40 3.81 19.29
CA GLU A 309 13.82 4.92 18.47
C GLU A 309 13.36 4.71 17.01
N PRO A 310 12.65 5.69 16.40
CA PRO A 310 12.27 5.62 14.99
C PRO A 310 13.47 5.75 14.06
N GLY A 311 13.48 4.98 12.97
CA GLY A 311 14.48 5.10 11.92
C GLY A 311 14.11 4.36 10.65
N GLU A 312 14.89 4.54 9.59
CA GLU A 312 14.63 3.85 8.33
C GLU A 312 14.93 2.35 8.44
N ALA A 313 13.97 1.56 7.97
CA ALA A 313 14.15 0.11 7.89
C ALA A 313 14.95 -0.27 6.63
N LEU A 314 15.99 -1.06 6.83
CA LEU A 314 16.88 -1.55 5.78
C LEU A 314 16.88 -3.06 5.72
N ALA A 315 16.99 -3.62 4.51
CA ALA A 315 17.22 -5.05 4.30
C ALA A 315 18.61 -5.29 3.71
N ARG A 316 19.34 -6.24 4.27
CA ARG A 316 20.65 -6.61 3.73
C ARG A 316 20.49 -7.26 2.35
N VAL A 317 21.26 -6.80 1.37
CA VAL A 317 21.43 -7.50 0.10
C VAL A 317 22.36 -8.70 0.35
N LEU A 318 21.83 -9.89 0.13
CA LEU A 318 22.64 -11.11 0.22
C LEU A 318 23.02 -11.52 -1.21
N ASP A 319 24.32 -11.68 -1.45
CA ASP A 319 24.85 -12.19 -2.72
C ASP A 319 24.61 -13.72 -2.86
N ASP A 320 23.96 -14.33 -1.88
CA ASP A 320 23.67 -15.75 -1.84
C ASP A 320 22.51 -16.11 -2.76
N THR A 321 22.83 -16.71 -3.90
CA THR A 321 21.87 -17.23 -4.87
C THR A 321 21.01 -18.39 -4.33
N SER A 322 21.41 -19.01 -3.20
CA SER A 322 20.66 -20.09 -2.57
C SER A 322 19.45 -19.59 -1.78
N ASN A 323 19.39 -18.31 -1.44
CA ASN A 323 18.30 -17.69 -0.69
C ASN A 323 17.42 -16.78 -1.57
N LEU A 324 16.76 -17.37 -2.57
CA LEU A 324 15.91 -16.68 -3.53
C LEU A 324 14.80 -15.83 -2.86
N GLY A 325 14.45 -16.17 -1.62
CA GLY A 325 13.34 -15.56 -0.90
C GLY A 325 13.57 -14.16 -0.36
N SER A 326 14.80 -13.82 -0.04
CA SER A 326 15.17 -12.48 0.45
C SER A 326 15.86 -11.63 -0.63
N ARG A 327 15.96 -12.14 -1.85
CA ARG A 327 16.58 -11.45 -2.97
C ARG A 327 15.80 -10.16 -3.29
N PHE A 328 16.50 -9.07 -3.43
CA PHE A 328 15.94 -7.84 -4.01
C PHE A 328 15.95 -7.98 -5.53
N GLU A 329 14.78 -8.08 -6.17
CA GLU A 329 14.67 -8.30 -7.62
C GLU A 329 14.64 -6.99 -8.42
N GLY A 330 14.50 -5.86 -7.72
CA GLY A 330 14.58 -4.52 -8.31
C GLY A 330 13.45 -4.20 -9.30
N TYR A 331 13.68 -3.15 -10.05
CA TYR A 331 12.78 -2.64 -11.09
C TYR A 331 13.31 -2.99 -12.47
N THR A 332 12.49 -2.76 -13.50
CA THR A 332 12.94 -2.81 -14.91
C THR A 332 13.95 -1.69 -15.22
N ASP A 333 13.94 -0.61 -14.44
CA ASP A 333 14.89 0.49 -14.52
C ASP A 333 16.04 0.28 -13.51
N ASP A 334 17.24 0.02 -14.01
CA ASP A 334 18.42 -0.21 -13.21
C ASP A 334 18.80 1.02 -12.36
N ARG A 335 18.59 2.25 -12.87
CA ARG A 335 18.85 3.48 -12.11
C ARG A 335 17.88 3.63 -10.92
N ALA A 336 16.62 3.25 -11.10
CA ALA A 336 15.64 3.23 -10.03
C ALA A 336 15.96 2.15 -8.99
N THR A 337 16.53 1.03 -9.43
CA THR A 337 17.02 -0.05 -8.58
C THR A 337 18.21 0.41 -7.74
N GLU A 338 19.22 1.01 -8.37
CA GLU A 338 20.44 1.46 -7.68
C GLU A 338 20.15 2.55 -6.63
N LYS A 339 19.22 3.46 -6.90
CA LYS A 339 18.79 4.47 -5.92
C LYS A 339 18.19 3.89 -4.63
N ARG A 340 17.79 2.63 -4.64
CA ARG A 340 17.27 1.93 -3.44
C ARG A 340 18.38 1.24 -2.66
N ILE A 341 19.61 1.19 -3.17
CA ILE A 341 20.74 0.49 -2.55
C ILE A 341 21.64 1.49 -1.82
N LEU A 342 21.82 1.27 -0.52
CA LEU A 342 22.84 1.94 0.29
C LEU A 342 24.09 1.07 0.35
N HIS A 343 25.23 1.72 0.20
CA HIS A 343 26.55 1.10 0.31
C HIS A 343 27.23 1.50 1.61
N ASN A 344 28.09 0.64 2.13
CA ASN A 344 28.90 0.89 3.33
C ASN A 344 28.02 1.32 4.52
N VAL A 345 27.00 0.49 4.83
CA VAL A 345 26.04 0.82 5.88
C VAL A 345 26.58 0.52 7.26
N PHE A 346 27.14 -0.68 7.49
CA PHE A 346 27.73 -1.06 8.76
C PHE A 346 29.17 -1.58 8.64
N GLN A 347 29.59 -1.84 7.41
CA GLN A 347 30.97 -2.25 7.08
C GLN A 347 31.29 -1.93 5.63
N HIS A 348 32.57 -1.81 5.31
CA HIS A 348 33.00 -1.59 3.92
C HIS A 348 32.51 -2.70 3.00
N GLY A 349 31.89 -2.31 1.88
CA GLY A 349 31.42 -3.21 0.82
C GLY A 349 30.05 -3.84 1.08
N ASP A 350 29.40 -3.64 2.24
CA ASP A 350 28.04 -4.13 2.43
C ASP A 350 27.02 -3.30 1.63
N LYS A 351 25.93 -3.95 1.27
CA LYS A 351 24.83 -3.36 0.51
C LYS A 351 23.51 -3.62 1.21
N TRP A 352 22.69 -2.59 1.28
CA TRP A 352 21.39 -2.64 1.95
C TRP A 352 20.34 -1.94 1.11
N VAL A 353 19.15 -2.54 1.04
CA VAL A 353 17.99 -1.97 0.35
C VAL A 353 17.25 -1.06 1.30
N ARG A 354 16.99 0.17 0.88
CA ARG A 354 16.13 1.12 1.56
C ARG A 354 14.66 0.74 1.37
N THR A 355 13.89 0.70 2.45
CA THR A 355 12.44 0.52 2.35
C THR A 355 11.73 1.84 2.01
N GLY A 356 12.30 2.96 2.45
CA GLY A 356 11.65 4.26 2.41
C GLY A 356 10.56 4.40 3.48
N ASP A 357 10.59 3.53 4.50
CA ASP A 357 9.63 3.54 5.60
C ASP A 357 10.36 3.67 6.93
N LEU A 358 9.85 4.57 7.79
CA LEU A 358 10.29 4.71 9.17
C LEU A 358 9.55 3.69 10.05
N MET A 359 10.32 3.00 10.87
CA MET A 359 9.83 2.01 11.83
C MET A 359 10.52 2.19 13.17
N ARG A 360 9.90 1.71 14.24
CA ARG A 360 10.54 1.50 15.53
C ARG A 360 10.49 0.03 15.92
N ARG A 361 11.44 -0.42 16.73
CA ARG A 361 11.49 -1.80 17.22
C ARG A 361 11.54 -1.79 18.75
N ASP A 362 10.61 -2.46 19.40
CA ASP A 362 10.59 -2.58 20.86
C ASP A 362 11.69 -3.53 21.37
N LYS A 363 11.86 -3.58 22.69
CA LYS A 363 12.83 -4.48 23.37
C LYS A 363 12.54 -5.96 23.18
N ARG A 364 11.30 -6.33 22.82
CA ARG A 364 10.89 -7.72 22.53
C ARG A 364 11.15 -8.09 21.06
N GLY A 365 11.58 -7.12 20.25
CA GLY A 365 11.89 -7.31 18.83
C GLY A 365 10.72 -7.10 17.88
N PHE A 366 9.55 -6.66 18.35
CA PHE A 366 8.43 -6.31 17.51
C PHE A 366 8.66 -4.98 16.79
N PHE A 367 8.36 -4.95 15.52
CA PHE A 367 8.42 -3.75 14.69
C PHE A 367 7.04 -3.09 14.61
N PHE A 368 7.06 -1.78 14.64
CA PHE A 368 5.88 -0.93 14.48
C PHE A 368 6.17 0.06 13.34
N PHE A 369 5.22 0.16 12.42
CA PHE A 369 5.30 1.15 11.36
C PHE A 369 5.10 2.55 11.98
N VAL A 370 5.93 3.50 11.59
CA VAL A 370 5.82 4.89 12.05
C VAL A 370 5.26 5.76 10.94
N ASP A 371 5.97 5.86 9.81
CA ASP A 371 5.49 6.64 8.65
C ASP A 371 6.34 6.34 7.41
N ARG A 372 5.98 6.90 6.27
CA ARG A 372 6.81 6.91 5.08
C ARG A 372 7.79 8.06 5.09
N ILE A 373 9.01 7.80 4.65
CA ILE A 373 9.96 8.85 4.31
C ILE A 373 9.35 9.69 3.19
N GLY A 374 9.34 11.02 3.34
CA GLY A 374 8.69 11.96 2.44
C GLY A 374 7.24 12.32 2.81
N ASP A 375 6.56 11.50 3.64
CA ASP A 375 5.31 11.89 4.28
C ASP A 375 5.57 12.56 5.63
N THR A 376 6.52 12.04 6.42
CA THR A 376 6.99 12.67 7.66
C THR A 376 7.55 14.07 7.37
N PHE A 377 7.19 15.03 8.18
CA PHE A 377 7.70 16.38 8.09
C PHE A 377 8.25 16.87 9.44
N ARG A 378 9.08 17.91 9.41
CA ARG A 378 9.64 18.51 10.63
C ARG A 378 8.94 19.82 10.94
N TRP A 379 8.56 20.00 12.20
CA TRP A 379 7.96 21.22 12.71
C TRP A 379 8.48 21.55 14.10
N LYS A 380 8.96 22.80 14.29
CA LYS A 380 9.52 23.28 15.56
C LYS A 380 10.65 22.38 16.12
N GLY A 381 11.48 21.84 15.22
CA GLY A 381 12.59 20.98 15.61
C GLY A 381 12.21 19.49 15.83
N GLU A 382 10.92 19.14 15.79
CA GLU A 382 10.42 17.79 16.03
C GLU A 382 9.92 17.13 14.74
N ASN A 383 10.13 15.82 14.62
CA ASN A 383 9.60 15.04 13.52
C ASN A 383 8.13 14.70 13.78
N VAL A 384 7.27 14.95 12.80
CA VAL A 384 5.84 14.67 12.85
C VAL A 384 5.52 13.54 11.89
N ALA A 385 5.11 12.40 12.45
CA ALA A 385 4.61 11.26 11.67
C ALA A 385 3.16 11.54 11.26
N THR A 386 2.90 11.61 9.96
CA THR A 386 1.56 11.93 9.45
C THR A 386 0.52 10.86 9.77
N SER A 387 0.95 9.61 9.87
CA SER A 387 0.10 8.49 10.27
C SER A 387 -0.40 8.61 11.70
N GLU A 388 0.48 8.97 12.66
CA GLU A 388 0.13 9.17 14.06
C GLU A 388 -0.88 10.30 14.23
N VAL A 389 -0.66 11.41 13.53
CA VAL A 389 -1.60 12.53 13.55
C VAL A 389 -2.95 12.13 12.93
N ALA A 390 -2.94 11.48 11.77
CA ALA A 390 -4.16 11.03 11.09
C ALA A 390 -4.98 10.06 11.95
N GLU A 391 -4.31 9.19 12.71
CA GLU A 391 -4.92 8.27 13.66
C GLU A 391 -5.64 9.04 14.79
N ALA A 392 -4.97 10.01 15.40
CA ALA A 392 -5.57 10.85 16.41
C ALA A 392 -6.78 11.63 15.90
N LEU A 393 -6.71 12.16 14.66
CA LEU A 393 -7.82 12.87 14.02
C LEU A 393 -9.00 11.96 13.71
N SER A 394 -8.73 10.73 13.26
CA SER A 394 -9.76 9.75 12.93
C SER A 394 -10.55 9.27 14.14
N ALA A 395 -10.03 9.46 15.35
CA ALA A 395 -10.71 9.16 16.59
C ALA A 395 -11.67 10.28 17.04
N PHE A 396 -11.72 11.43 16.37
CA PHE A 396 -12.71 12.49 16.62
C PHE A 396 -14.06 12.10 16.01
N SER A 397 -15.11 12.29 16.78
CA SER A 397 -16.48 11.98 16.35
C SER A 397 -16.84 12.73 15.07
N GLY A 398 -17.43 12.02 14.10
CA GLY A 398 -17.84 12.58 12.80
C GLY A 398 -16.72 12.66 11.76
N VAL A 399 -15.46 12.28 12.05
CA VAL A 399 -14.40 12.17 11.05
C VAL A 399 -14.51 10.83 10.33
N LYS A 400 -14.85 10.87 9.03
CA LYS A 400 -14.81 9.69 8.14
C LYS A 400 -13.41 9.38 7.66
N HIS A 401 -12.71 10.44 7.25
CA HIS A 401 -11.35 10.33 6.71
C HIS A 401 -10.49 11.48 7.17
N ALA A 402 -9.23 11.18 7.48
CA ALA A 402 -8.21 12.16 7.80
C ALA A 402 -6.95 11.88 6.95
N ASN A 403 -6.47 12.89 6.24
CA ASN A 403 -5.22 12.85 5.50
C ASN A 403 -4.33 14.00 5.95
N VAL A 404 -3.14 13.69 6.47
CA VAL A 404 -2.23 14.67 7.08
C VAL A 404 -0.99 14.83 6.21
N TYR A 405 -0.54 16.06 6.06
CA TYR A 405 0.63 16.44 5.27
C TYR A 405 1.25 17.72 5.79
N GLY A 406 2.51 17.98 5.40
CA GLY A 406 3.22 19.18 5.80
C GLY A 406 3.15 20.28 4.74
N VAL A 407 2.85 21.52 5.15
CA VAL A 407 2.83 22.71 4.30
C VAL A 407 3.86 23.73 4.77
N ALA A 408 4.52 24.43 3.84
CA ALA A 408 5.46 25.48 4.18
C ALA A 408 4.72 26.76 4.58
N ILE A 409 5.19 27.41 5.64
CA ILE A 409 4.71 28.74 6.06
C ILE A 409 5.89 29.71 5.96
N PRO A 410 5.71 30.93 5.39
CA PRO A 410 6.76 31.92 5.34
C PRO A 410 7.35 32.24 6.72
N PHE A 411 8.64 32.53 6.76
CA PHE A 411 9.38 32.91 7.98
C PHE A 411 9.43 31.85 9.07
N THR A 412 9.10 30.58 8.74
CA THR A 412 9.23 29.45 9.67
C THR A 412 10.19 28.39 9.12
N GLU A 413 10.84 27.64 10.02
CA GLU A 413 11.63 26.47 9.65
C GLU A 413 10.77 25.20 9.64
N GLY A 414 10.98 24.34 8.66
CA GLY A 414 10.25 23.09 8.51
C GLY A 414 8.89 23.28 7.80
N ARG A 415 7.96 22.38 8.11
CA ARG A 415 6.60 22.36 7.54
C ARG A 415 5.57 22.25 8.66
N ALA A 416 4.54 23.06 8.61
CA ALA A 416 3.42 22.98 9.55
C ALA A 416 2.44 21.87 9.14
N GLY A 417 1.86 21.20 10.11
CA GLY A 417 0.84 20.18 9.85
C GLY A 417 -0.42 20.78 9.24
N MET A 418 -0.91 20.17 8.18
CA MET A 418 -2.22 20.40 7.59
C MET A 418 -3.00 19.11 7.50
N ALA A 419 -4.28 19.13 7.83
CA ALA A 419 -5.17 17.98 7.81
C ALA A 419 -6.33 18.21 6.83
N ALA A 420 -6.50 17.31 5.85
CA ALA A 420 -7.70 17.25 5.03
C ALA A 420 -8.66 16.22 5.64
N LEU A 421 -9.86 16.67 6.01
CA LEU A 421 -10.87 15.87 6.68
C LEU A 421 -12.12 15.72 5.82
N VAL A 422 -12.72 14.54 5.84
CA VAL A 422 -14.10 14.32 5.38
C VAL A 422 -14.95 14.08 6.62
N MET A 423 -15.98 14.88 6.78
CA MET A 423 -16.84 14.87 7.96
C MET A 423 -18.19 14.21 7.65
N GLU A 424 -18.80 13.57 8.65
CA GLU A 424 -20.21 13.14 8.61
C GLU A 424 -21.16 14.29 8.94
N ASP A 425 -20.75 15.06 9.95
CA ASP A 425 -21.52 16.16 10.52
C ASP A 425 -20.77 17.49 10.33
N ALA A 426 -21.38 18.59 10.75
CA ALA A 426 -20.76 19.89 10.75
C ALA A 426 -19.49 19.89 11.63
N PHE A 427 -18.42 20.52 11.16
CA PHE A 427 -17.16 20.62 11.87
C PHE A 427 -17.27 21.53 13.10
N ASP A 428 -17.13 20.95 14.29
CA ASP A 428 -17.06 21.68 15.57
C ASP A 428 -15.60 21.99 15.90
N ALA A 429 -15.18 23.21 15.60
CA ALA A 429 -13.82 23.70 15.79
C ALA A 429 -13.35 23.66 17.26
N ALA A 430 -14.25 23.98 18.21
CA ALA A 430 -13.91 24.03 19.63
C ALA A 430 -13.76 22.64 20.24
N ALA A 431 -14.67 21.73 19.89
CA ALA A 431 -14.55 20.33 20.32
C ALA A 431 -13.34 19.65 19.69
N PHE A 432 -13.05 19.95 18.42
CA PHE A 432 -11.87 19.43 17.72
C PHE A 432 -10.56 19.91 18.34
N GLN A 433 -10.45 21.19 18.68
CA GLN A 433 -9.29 21.73 19.37
C GLN A 433 -9.01 20.99 20.69
N LYS A 434 -10.03 20.80 21.53
CA LYS A 434 -9.89 20.06 22.80
C LYS A 434 -9.47 18.61 22.58
N HIS A 435 -9.99 17.97 21.53
CA HIS A 435 -9.62 16.62 21.18
C HIS A 435 -8.13 16.51 20.81
N LEU A 436 -7.62 17.45 20.01
CA LEU A 436 -6.20 17.50 19.64
C LEU A 436 -5.31 17.73 20.86
N GLU A 437 -5.71 18.62 21.76
CA GLU A 437 -4.98 18.92 22.99
C GLU A 437 -4.83 17.71 23.91
N ALA A 438 -5.83 16.86 23.95
CA ALA A 438 -5.83 15.65 24.76
C ALA A 438 -5.00 14.50 24.17
N ARG A 439 -4.73 14.52 22.84
CA ARG A 439 -4.15 13.37 22.14
C ARG A 439 -2.81 13.62 21.49
N LEU A 440 -2.49 14.87 21.15
CA LEU A 440 -1.29 15.20 20.40
C LEU A 440 -0.43 16.24 21.13
N PRO A 441 0.89 16.06 21.12
CA PRO A 441 1.81 17.12 21.56
C PRO A 441 1.66 18.35 20.66
N THR A 442 1.99 19.52 21.19
CA THR A 442 1.74 20.81 20.52
C THR A 442 2.35 20.87 19.11
N TYR A 443 3.55 20.31 18.92
CA TYR A 443 4.23 20.33 17.64
C TYR A 443 3.56 19.45 16.58
N ALA A 444 2.82 18.41 16.98
CA ALA A 444 2.14 17.49 16.06
C ALA A 444 0.70 17.90 15.71
N ARG A 445 0.14 18.92 16.43
CA ARG A 445 -1.20 19.41 16.15
C ARG A 445 -1.24 20.15 14.82
N PRO A 446 -2.17 19.81 13.91
CA PRO A 446 -2.31 20.53 12.65
C PRO A 446 -2.54 22.03 12.88
N ILE A 447 -1.84 22.86 12.12
CA ILE A 447 -2.05 24.31 12.08
C ILE A 447 -3.21 24.66 11.15
N PHE A 448 -3.38 23.87 10.09
CA PHE A 448 -4.46 24.04 9.11
C PHE A 448 -5.35 22.81 9.04
N VAL A 449 -6.64 23.05 8.85
CA VAL A 449 -7.64 22.02 8.57
C VAL A 449 -8.40 22.40 7.31
N ARG A 450 -8.60 21.42 6.43
CA ARG A 450 -9.35 21.52 5.18
C ARG A 450 -10.50 20.53 5.22
N ILE A 451 -11.74 21.01 5.09
CA ILE A 451 -12.93 20.16 5.05
C ILE A 451 -13.29 19.88 3.61
N ARG A 452 -13.39 18.61 3.26
CA ARG A 452 -13.65 18.14 1.91
C ARG A 452 -14.96 17.34 1.84
N ASP A 453 -15.62 17.39 0.69
CA ASP A 453 -16.83 16.59 0.42
C ASP A 453 -16.50 15.10 0.17
N GLY A 454 -15.27 14.78 -0.21
CA GLY A 454 -14.83 13.42 -0.51
C GLY A 454 -13.32 13.27 -0.60
N VAL A 455 -12.86 12.03 -0.79
CA VAL A 455 -11.43 11.69 -0.90
C VAL A 455 -11.14 11.07 -2.25
N GLU A 456 -10.09 11.51 -2.91
CA GLU A 456 -9.50 10.79 -4.03
C GLU A 456 -8.60 9.68 -3.50
N MET A 457 -8.99 8.44 -3.76
CA MET A 457 -8.23 7.27 -3.34
C MET A 457 -7.60 6.56 -4.53
N THR A 458 -6.40 6.06 -4.32
CA THR A 458 -5.79 5.11 -5.26
C THR A 458 -6.56 3.79 -5.23
N GLY A 459 -6.37 2.94 -6.24
CA GLY A 459 -6.98 1.60 -6.28
C GLY A 459 -6.61 0.68 -5.10
N THR A 460 -5.61 1.07 -4.29
CA THR A 460 -5.22 0.44 -3.02
C THR A 460 -5.78 1.14 -1.80
N PHE A 461 -6.76 2.01 -1.95
CA PHE A 461 -7.34 2.82 -0.88
C PHE A 461 -6.31 3.69 -0.13
N LYS A 462 -5.22 4.08 -0.80
CA LYS A 462 -4.25 5.04 -0.27
C LYS A 462 -4.60 6.45 -0.74
N TYR A 463 -4.49 7.39 0.17
CA TYR A 463 -4.72 8.81 -0.11
C TYR A 463 -3.58 9.39 -0.95
N SER A 464 -3.90 10.21 -1.96
CA SER A 464 -2.89 11.01 -2.65
C SER A 464 -2.58 12.24 -1.82
N LYS A 465 -1.35 12.34 -1.30
CA LYS A 465 -0.89 13.52 -0.55
C LYS A 465 -0.21 14.56 -1.44
N THR A 466 0.28 14.13 -2.59
CA THR A 466 1.10 14.98 -3.48
C THR A 466 0.34 16.21 -3.95
N ASP A 467 -0.90 16.03 -4.39
CA ASP A 467 -1.73 17.14 -4.86
C ASP A 467 -2.13 18.07 -3.71
N LEU A 468 -2.52 17.50 -2.57
CA LEU A 468 -2.87 18.26 -1.37
C LEU A 468 -1.70 19.12 -0.86
N THR A 469 -0.48 18.55 -0.86
CA THR A 469 0.73 19.30 -0.45
C THR A 469 1.04 20.43 -1.42
N ARG A 470 0.85 20.22 -2.74
CA ARG A 470 1.09 21.24 -3.76
C ARG A 470 0.06 22.36 -3.70
N GLU A 471 -1.22 22.04 -3.45
CA GLU A 471 -2.30 23.02 -3.31
C GLU A 471 -2.10 23.91 -2.06
N GLY A 472 -1.51 23.35 -1.00
CA GLY A 472 -1.23 24.10 0.23
C GLY A 472 -2.50 24.57 0.94
N TYR A 473 -2.52 25.84 1.39
CA TYR A 473 -3.59 26.43 2.19
C TYR A 473 -4.07 27.81 1.69
N ASN A 474 -3.83 28.16 0.42
CA ASN A 474 -4.29 29.41 -0.14
C ASN A 474 -5.81 29.35 -0.43
N PRO A 475 -6.66 30.16 0.22
CA PRO A 475 -8.10 30.12 0.02
C PRO A 475 -8.53 30.59 -1.39
N ALA A 476 -7.67 31.32 -2.13
CA ALA A 476 -7.96 31.70 -3.51
C ALA A 476 -7.84 30.54 -4.51
N ASP A 477 -7.02 29.53 -4.20
CA ASP A 477 -6.74 28.38 -5.06
C ASP A 477 -7.55 27.13 -4.67
N ILE A 478 -8.24 27.16 -3.52
CA ILE A 478 -8.91 26.00 -2.91
C ILE A 478 -10.38 26.30 -2.71
N THR A 479 -11.25 25.45 -3.23
CA THR A 479 -12.71 25.58 -3.08
C THR A 479 -13.24 24.99 -1.76
N ASP A 480 -12.48 24.12 -1.11
CA ASP A 480 -12.83 23.52 0.16
C ASP A 480 -12.78 24.54 1.31
N VAL A 481 -13.50 24.25 2.38
CA VAL A 481 -13.50 25.12 3.57
C VAL A 481 -12.20 24.94 4.35
N LEU A 482 -11.47 26.04 4.55
CA LEU A 482 -10.20 26.06 5.28
C LEU A 482 -10.36 26.66 6.67
N TYR A 483 -9.64 26.08 7.63
CA TYR A 483 -9.51 26.60 8.99
C TYR A 483 -8.04 26.72 9.37
N PHE A 484 -7.76 27.72 10.20
CA PHE A 484 -6.45 28.02 10.77
C PHE A 484 -6.54 27.96 12.30
N ASN A 485 -5.63 27.24 12.94
CA ASN A 485 -5.50 27.23 14.40
C ASN A 485 -4.91 28.54 14.87
N HIS A 486 -5.77 29.48 15.23
CA HIS A 486 -5.39 30.87 15.55
C HIS A 486 -4.69 30.91 16.91
N PRO A 487 -3.41 31.30 17.00
CA PRO A 487 -2.61 31.16 18.22
C PRO A 487 -3.11 32.05 19.38
N GLU A 488 -3.67 33.21 19.07
CA GLU A 488 -4.21 34.13 20.08
C GLU A 488 -5.60 33.73 20.57
N LEU A 489 -6.44 33.17 19.68
CA LEU A 489 -7.80 32.75 20.01
C LEU A 489 -7.84 31.29 20.54
N GLN A 490 -6.75 30.56 20.41
CA GLN A 490 -6.60 29.16 20.82
C GLN A 490 -7.73 28.25 20.29
N THR A 491 -8.16 28.51 19.05
CA THR A 491 -9.20 27.72 18.37
C THR A 491 -9.04 27.82 16.87
N PHE A 492 -9.66 26.88 16.16
CA PHE A 492 -9.73 26.92 14.70
C PHE A 492 -10.71 27.99 14.25
N THR A 493 -10.24 28.92 13.44
CA THR A 493 -11.04 29.96 12.78
C THR A 493 -11.04 29.74 11.29
N ARG A 494 -12.12 30.15 10.60
CA ARG A 494 -12.18 30.04 9.14
C ARG A 494 -11.05 30.87 8.52
N LEU A 495 -10.31 30.24 7.60
CA LEU A 495 -9.24 30.89 6.87
C LEU A 495 -9.83 31.55 5.62
N ASP A 496 -9.84 32.88 5.63
CA ASP A 496 -10.18 33.72 4.48
C ASP A 496 -8.92 34.39 3.89
N GLU A 497 -9.09 35.11 2.80
CA GLU A 497 -7.98 35.80 2.11
C GLU A 497 -7.26 36.80 3.03
N ALA A 498 -8.00 37.55 3.86
CA ALA A 498 -7.39 38.54 4.75
C ALA A 498 -6.53 37.88 5.84
N LEU A 499 -6.98 36.76 6.40
CA LEU A 499 -6.22 36.00 7.39
C LEU A 499 -5.02 35.30 6.73
N TYR A 500 -5.19 34.81 5.50
CA TYR A 500 -4.09 34.24 4.70
C TYR A 500 -2.98 35.27 4.46
N GLU A 501 -3.32 36.48 4.01
CA GLU A 501 -2.32 37.55 3.80
C GLU A 501 -1.54 37.89 5.09
N ARG A 502 -2.21 37.91 6.23
CA ARG A 502 -1.56 38.12 7.53
C ARG A 502 -0.58 37.00 7.89
N ILE A 503 -0.94 35.75 7.58
CA ILE A 503 -0.04 34.60 7.75
C ILE A 503 1.16 34.73 6.81
N GLN A 504 0.92 35.14 5.55
CA GLN A 504 1.99 35.34 4.57
C GLN A 504 2.92 36.52 4.95
N ALA A 505 2.40 37.52 5.65
CA ALA A 505 3.18 38.63 6.18
C ALA A 505 3.99 38.30 7.45
N GLY A 506 3.81 37.07 8.01
CA GLY A 506 4.51 36.66 9.23
C GLY A 506 3.99 37.30 10.51
N GLU A 507 2.74 37.77 10.54
CA GLU A 507 2.18 38.46 11.71
C GLU A 507 1.97 37.53 12.91
N PHE A 508 1.89 36.23 12.70
CA PHE A 508 1.65 35.25 13.76
C PHE A 508 2.93 34.52 14.15
N ARG A 509 3.13 34.41 15.46
CA ARG A 509 4.16 33.56 16.04
C ARG A 509 3.59 32.13 16.16
N LEU A 510 3.87 31.30 15.18
CA LEU A 510 3.39 29.93 15.09
C LEU A 510 4.29 28.93 15.79
#